data_6d2fa7ce4e400947d552dbc38cb2cbc6
#
_entry.id   6d2fa7ce4e400947d552dbc38cb2cbc6
#
_cell.length_a   1.000
_cell.length_b   1.000
_cell.length_c   1.000
_cell.angle_alpha   90.00
_cell.angle_beta   90.00
_cell.angle_gamma   90.00
#
_symmetry.space_group_name_H-M   'P 1'
#
loop_
_entity.id
_entity.type
_entity.pdbx_description
1 polymer ?
#
loop_
_entity_poly.entity_id
_entity_poly.type
_entity_poly.pdbx_seq_one_letter_code
_entity_poly.pdbx_strand_id
1 'polypeptide(L)'
;SETTAAAAAGTSITILNSKVEVQTQFEEMAEQYTEATGVKVEVYCADTDTTVSSQLSTRYAANDPYTVAMVDAKDVYSLADDYAYDLSAEEWASHTNLAITVNDRLAGFPVCVEARGVMYNADAIEAVTGETFDPSSVATIDDFKALLDKLVAGGMAQPVGIMSEYWSLGAHYFAEVYEQQADPDAFVNGLLAGTEDLASNAKFNSLMDAFDTLIAYNYARGTAANAEREESEMKLAEGEIAFMFGGNWDWSEINQYDYTTNMGIMPVPQNTTDGTNTMLVGGGSKYFMVDSSENTSEEQRQAALDFLNWLVFDAAGNTFLTEQCALVPAFDNIDASALDPLSSSVKAYADAGKLIPNYNYLPDDHMTVVGQEIMQKYLDEKISREELASQVTEYFKGATPIAH
;
A
#
# COMPACT_ATOMS: atom_id res chain seq x y z
N SER A 1 -31.17 22.22 -1.11
CA SER A 1 -29.78 22.59 -0.80
C SER A 1 -29.79 23.26 0.57
N GLU A 2 -29.66 22.50 1.62
CA GLU A 2 -29.27 23.02 2.93
C GLU A 2 -27.78 23.29 2.85
N THR A 3 -27.41 24.55 2.87
CA THR A 3 -26.03 25.00 3.05
C THR A 3 -25.64 24.58 4.46
N THR A 4 -24.89 23.50 4.63
CA THR A 4 -24.26 23.16 5.90
C THR A 4 -23.45 24.38 6.34
N ALA A 5 -23.72 24.90 7.52
CA ALA A 5 -22.98 26.03 8.06
C ALA A 5 -21.55 25.59 8.33
N ALA A 6 -20.56 26.33 7.84
CA ALA A 6 -19.16 26.09 8.17
C ALA A 6 -18.94 26.12 9.69
N ALA A 7 -18.02 25.29 10.18
CA ALA A 7 -17.68 25.25 11.60
C ALA A 7 -17.25 26.62 12.11
N ALA A 8 -17.65 26.96 13.33
CA ALA A 8 -17.32 28.25 13.94
C ALA A 8 -15.81 28.38 14.17
N ALA A 9 -15.24 29.54 13.84
CA ALA A 9 -13.87 29.89 14.19
C ALA A 9 -13.68 29.75 15.72
N GLY A 10 -12.58 29.09 16.12
CA GLY A 10 -12.29 28.78 17.53
C GLY A 10 -12.63 27.33 17.94
N THR A 11 -13.31 26.57 17.05
CA THR A 11 -13.47 25.11 17.23
C THR A 11 -12.11 24.42 17.13
N SER A 12 -11.90 23.36 17.90
CA SER A 12 -10.68 22.56 17.89
C SER A 12 -10.98 21.11 17.51
N ILE A 13 -10.21 20.56 16.60
CA ILE A 13 -10.25 19.13 16.22
C ILE A 13 -8.89 18.49 16.46
N THR A 14 -8.90 17.19 16.70
CA THR A 14 -7.70 16.36 16.83
C THR A 14 -7.62 15.36 15.69
N ILE A 15 -6.44 15.18 15.12
CA ILE A 15 -6.17 14.22 14.04
C ILE A 15 -5.09 13.25 14.51
N LEU A 16 -5.38 11.95 14.45
CA LEU A 16 -4.34 10.93 14.53
C LEU A 16 -3.79 10.66 13.14
N ASN A 17 -2.50 10.88 12.94
CA ASN A 17 -1.78 10.48 11.74
C ASN A 17 -1.04 9.16 11.98
N SER A 18 -1.38 8.11 11.25
CA SER A 18 -0.70 6.82 11.30
C SER A 18 0.32 6.61 10.18
N LYS A 19 0.45 7.57 9.27
CA LYS A 19 1.47 7.60 8.22
C LYS A 19 2.65 8.44 8.73
N VAL A 20 3.44 7.82 9.61
CA VAL A 20 4.46 8.51 10.43
C VAL A 20 5.49 9.29 9.61
N GLU A 21 5.79 8.83 8.40
CA GLU A 21 6.75 9.45 7.47
C GLU A 21 6.32 10.84 6.97
N VAL A 22 5.03 11.19 7.09
CA VAL A 22 4.50 12.51 6.72
C VAL A 22 4.03 13.34 7.92
N GLN A 23 4.47 13.00 9.12
CA GLN A 23 4.06 13.71 10.34
C GLN A 23 4.37 15.21 10.29
N THR A 24 5.56 15.58 9.84
CA THR A 24 5.97 16.99 9.72
C THR A 24 5.04 17.76 8.77
N GLN A 25 4.68 17.15 7.64
CA GLN A 25 3.77 17.75 6.66
C GLN A 25 2.38 17.96 7.27
N PHE A 26 1.90 17.03 8.08
CA PHE A 26 0.62 17.18 8.81
C PHE A 26 0.67 18.31 9.84
N GLU A 27 1.77 18.47 10.55
CA GLU A 27 1.94 19.57 11.52
C GLU A 27 1.97 20.94 10.82
N GLU A 28 2.69 21.06 9.71
CA GLU A 28 2.72 22.28 8.89
C GLU A 28 1.35 22.59 8.29
N MET A 29 0.63 21.57 7.80
CA MET A 29 -0.73 21.72 7.30
C MET A 29 -1.68 22.21 8.40
N ALA A 30 -1.57 21.69 9.61
CA ALA A 30 -2.40 22.09 10.73
C ALA A 30 -2.26 23.59 11.05
N GLU A 31 -1.04 24.11 11.02
CA GLU A 31 -0.76 25.53 11.19
C GLU A 31 -1.41 26.37 10.08
N GLN A 32 -1.19 25.99 8.81
CA GLN A 32 -1.75 26.68 7.65
C GLN A 32 -3.28 26.64 7.63
N TYR A 33 -3.87 25.49 7.93
CA TYR A 33 -5.32 25.32 7.99
C TYR A 33 -5.93 26.17 9.10
N THR A 34 -5.30 26.19 10.28
CA THR A 34 -5.74 27.02 11.41
C THR A 34 -5.69 28.51 11.06
N GLU A 35 -4.62 28.97 10.41
CA GLU A 35 -4.49 30.36 9.97
C GLU A 35 -5.57 30.73 8.93
N ALA A 36 -5.86 29.82 8.00
CA ALA A 36 -6.84 30.08 6.94
C ALA A 36 -8.30 30.01 7.41
N THR A 37 -8.63 29.16 8.38
CA THR A 37 -10.03 28.86 8.76
C THR A 37 -10.41 29.33 10.16
N GLY A 38 -9.45 29.55 11.04
CA GLY A 38 -9.67 29.78 12.46
C GLY A 38 -10.01 28.51 13.27
N VAL A 39 -10.09 27.35 12.65
CA VAL A 39 -10.26 26.05 13.31
C VAL A 39 -8.91 25.55 13.77
N LYS A 40 -8.75 25.33 15.06
CA LYS A 40 -7.52 24.78 15.62
C LYS A 40 -7.42 23.29 15.29
N VAL A 41 -6.30 22.87 14.74
CA VAL A 41 -6.00 21.47 14.42
C VAL A 41 -4.80 21.00 15.24
N GLU A 42 -4.97 19.95 16.02
CA GLU A 42 -3.89 19.27 16.73
C GLU A 42 -3.64 17.92 16.09
N VAL A 43 -2.41 17.68 15.64
CA VAL A 43 -2.01 16.43 15.00
C VAL A 43 -1.19 15.59 15.97
N TYR A 44 -1.58 14.33 16.10
CA TYR A 44 -0.89 13.32 16.89
C TYR A 44 -0.29 12.28 15.97
N CYS A 45 0.96 11.91 16.22
CA CYS A 45 1.62 10.80 15.53
C CYS A 45 1.23 9.49 16.20
N ALA A 46 0.89 8.48 15.41
CA ALA A 46 0.67 7.14 15.95
C ALA A 46 1.96 6.56 16.51
N ASP A 47 1.83 5.84 17.61
CA ASP A 47 2.91 5.05 18.18
C ASP A 47 3.21 3.85 17.26
N THR A 48 4.48 3.59 16.99
CA THR A 48 4.92 2.46 16.15
C THR A 48 5.10 1.16 16.94
N ASP A 49 5.10 1.22 18.27
CA ASP A 49 5.28 0.07 19.14
C ASP A 49 3.97 -0.69 19.43
N THR A 50 2.82 -0.07 19.13
CA THR A 50 1.49 -0.66 19.30
C THR A 50 0.65 -0.52 18.03
N THR A 51 -0.40 -1.32 17.91
CA THR A 51 -1.32 -1.19 16.77
C THR A 51 -2.15 0.07 16.88
N VAL A 52 -2.51 0.68 15.75
CA VAL A 52 -3.41 1.83 15.70
C VAL A 52 -4.76 1.51 16.36
N SER A 53 -5.30 0.32 16.12
CA SER A 53 -6.51 -0.16 16.74
C SER A 53 -6.44 -0.16 18.29
N SER A 54 -5.31 -0.58 18.87
CA SER A 54 -5.08 -0.52 20.32
C SER A 54 -5.03 0.91 20.85
N GLN A 55 -4.36 1.81 20.14
CA GLN A 55 -4.28 3.22 20.51
C GLN A 55 -5.65 3.87 20.51
N LEU A 56 -6.47 3.61 19.48
CA LEU A 56 -7.84 4.11 19.40
C LEU A 56 -8.73 3.54 20.50
N SER A 57 -8.66 2.24 20.77
CA SER A 57 -9.43 1.58 21.83
C SER A 57 -9.15 2.19 23.20
N THR A 58 -7.89 2.53 23.47
CA THR A 58 -7.48 3.21 24.70
C THR A 58 -8.12 4.60 24.84
N ARG A 59 -8.13 5.38 23.74
CA ARG A 59 -8.74 6.70 23.70
C ARG A 59 -10.26 6.64 23.85
N TYR A 60 -10.91 5.68 23.18
CA TYR A 60 -12.36 5.47 23.33
C TYR A 60 -12.73 5.09 24.77
N ALA A 61 -11.97 4.20 25.39
CA ALA A 61 -12.18 3.82 26.80
C ALA A 61 -11.98 4.99 27.77
N ALA A 62 -11.14 5.96 27.42
CA ALA A 62 -10.91 7.16 28.20
C ALA A 62 -11.95 8.28 27.92
N ASN A 63 -12.92 8.07 27.04
CA ASN A 63 -13.88 9.08 26.56
C ASN A 63 -13.20 10.33 25.96
N ASP A 64 -12.04 10.13 25.34
CA ASP A 64 -11.23 11.18 24.73
C ASP A 64 -10.78 10.77 23.31
N PRO A 65 -11.72 10.51 22.38
CA PRO A 65 -11.41 10.08 21.02
C PRO A 65 -10.71 11.18 20.23
N TYR A 66 -9.94 10.78 19.22
CA TYR A 66 -9.57 11.72 18.16
C TYR A 66 -10.80 12.10 17.35
N THR A 67 -10.92 13.36 16.95
CA THR A 67 -12.04 13.79 16.08
C THR A 67 -11.95 13.08 14.72
N VAL A 68 -10.72 12.95 14.18
CA VAL A 68 -10.39 12.26 12.95
C VAL A 68 -9.22 11.32 13.22
N ALA A 69 -9.35 10.06 12.83
CA ALA A 69 -8.28 9.08 12.99
C ALA A 69 -7.91 8.45 11.65
N MET A 70 -6.61 8.47 11.32
CA MET A 70 -6.08 7.73 10.18
C MET A 70 -5.80 6.29 10.60
N VAL A 71 -6.40 5.35 9.87
CA VAL A 71 -6.35 3.91 10.13
C VAL A 71 -6.09 3.13 8.85
N ASP A 72 -5.74 1.86 8.98
CA ASP A 72 -5.72 0.93 7.85
C ASP A 72 -7.14 0.44 7.50
N ALA A 73 -7.30 -0.10 6.30
CA ALA A 73 -8.60 -0.62 5.86
C ALA A 73 -9.20 -1.65 6.84
N LYS A 74 -8.38 -2.56 7.36
CA LYS A 74 -8.81 -3.56 8.35
C LYS A 74 -9.41 -2.94 9.62
N ASP A 75 -8.85 -1.82 10.06
CA ASP A 75 -9.32 -1.11 11.25
C ASP A 75 -10.68 -0.44 11.01
N VAL A 76 -10.94 0.04 9.78
CA VAL A 76 -12.27 0.55 9.42
C VAL A 76 -13.31 -0.55 9.59
N TYR A 77 -13.06 -1.74 9.06
CA TYR A 77 -13.99 -2.86 9.20
C TYR A 77 -14.22 -3.27 10.65
N SER A 78 -13.20 -3.23 11.49
CA SER A 78 -13.31 -3.66 12.88
C SER A 78 -13.90 -2.60 13.83
N LEU A 79 -13.77 -1.31 13.51
CA LEU A 79 -14.12 -0.21 14.42
C LEU A 79 -15.36 0.59 13.99
N ALA A 80 -15.78 0.48 12.72
CA ALA A 80 -16.78 1.37 12.15
C ALA A 80 -18.14 1.30 12.84
N ASP A 81 -18.61 0.12 13.22
CA ASP A 81 -19.92 -0.05 13.83
C ASP A 81 -20.05 0.72 15.15
N ASP A 82 -18.99 0.75 15.94
CA ASP A 82 -19.00 1.37 17.25
C ASP A 82 -18.59 2.85 17.22
N TYR A 83 -17.75 3.27 16.26
CA TYR A 83 -17.05 4.55 16.37
C TYR A 83 -17.09 5.45 15.13
N ALA A 84 -17.45 4.94 13.94
CA ALA A 84 -17.39 5.75 12.72
C ALA A 84 -18.69 6.51 12.45
N TYR A 85 -18.57 7.81 12.20
CA TYR A 85 -19.65 8.65 11.67
C TYR A 85 -19.92 8.28 10.22
N ASP A 86 -21.20 8.32 9.80
CA ASP A 86 -21.60 8.04 8.43
C ASP A 86 -21.32 9.23 7.51
N LEU A 87 -20.41 9.04 6.56
CA LEU A 87 -19.95 10.02 5.60
C LEU A 87 -20.69 9.96 4.25
N SER A 88 -21.75 9.16 4.14
CA SER A 88 -22.46 8.91 2.88
C SER A 88 -23.15 10.16 2.28
N ALA A 89 -23.41 11.18 3.11
CA ALA A 89 -23.99 12.44 2.66
C ALA A 89 -22.97 13.46 2.12
N GLU A 90 -21.66 13.16 2.26
CA GLU A 90 -20.62 14.09 1.84
C GLU A 90 -20.44 14.11 0.31
N GLU A 91 -20.23 15.31 -0.25
CA GLU A 91 -20.11 15.49 -1.71
C GLU A 91 -18.95 14.70 -2.31
N TRP A 92 -17.81 14.62 -1.60
CA TRP A 92 -16.63 13.88 -2.08
C TRP A 92 -16.88 12.39 -2.29
N ALA A 93 -17.93 11.82 -1.67
CA ALA A 93 -18.25 10.39 -1.82
C ALA A 93 -18.53 9.99 -3.27
N SER A 94 -19.00 10.93 -4.10
CA SER A 94 -19.23 10.70 -5.54
C SER A 94 -17.96 10.77 -6.40
N HIS A 95 -16.84 11.22 -5.83
CA HIS A 95 -15.56 11.39 -6.51
C HIS A 95 -14.56 10.25 -6.27
N THR A 96 -14.99 9.20 -5.61
CA THR A 96 -14.15 8.02 -5.34
C THR A 96 -14.98 6.74 -5.34
N ASN A 97 -14.35 5.66 -5.77
CA ASN A 97 -14.88 4.29 -5.62
C ASN A 97 -14.07 3.48 -4.59
N LEU A 98 -13.18 4.13 -3.84
CA LEU A 98 -12.28 3.50 -2.87
C LEU A 98 -12.70 3.71 -1.42
N ALA A 99 -13.78 4.47 -1.16
CA ALA A 99 -14.32 4.62 0.19
C ALA A 99 -14.79 3.27 0.74
N ILE A 100 -14.63 3.08 2.05
CA ILE A 100 -15.07 1.85 2.71
C ILE A 100 -16.45 2.05 3.31
N THR A 101 -17.36 1.15 2.94
CA THR A 101 -18.71 1.06 3.53
C THR A 101 -18.81 -0.19 4.41
N VAL A 102 -19.30 0.00 5.63
CA VAL A 102 -19.55 -1.08 6.59
C VAL A 102 -21.00 -0.97 7.05
N ASN A 103 -21.78 -2.03 6.88
CA ASN A 103 -23.20 -2.09 7.26
C ASN A 103 -24.00 -0.85 6.78
N ASP A 104 -23.95 -0.58 5.49
CA ASP A 104 -24.59 0.58 4.80
C ASP A 104 -24.11 1.96 5.25
N ARG A 105 -23.09 2.05 6.09
CA ARG A 105 -22.45 3.29 6.53
C ARG A 105 -21.15 3.51 5.78
N LEU A 106 -21.00 4.65 5.11
CA LEU A 106 -19.71 5.06 4.54
C LEU A 106 -18.81 5.53 5.69
N ALA A 107 -17.90 4.67 6.10
CA ALA A 107 -17.10 4.82 7.32
C ALA A 107 -15.66 5.27 7.09
N GLY A 108 -15.09 4.98 5.91
CA GLY A 108 -13.70 5.27 5.61
C GLY A 108 -13.51 6.23 4.44
N PHE A 109 -12.93 7.40 4.72
CA PHE A 109 -12.46 8.36 3.72
C PHE A 109 -11.08 7.92 3.22
N PRO A 110 -10.89 7.61 1.92
CA PRO A 110 -9.60 7.16 1.41
C PRO A 110 -8.59 8.31 1.35
N VAL A 111 -7.49 8.18 2.09
CA VAL A 111 -6.44 9.22 2.15
C VAL A 111 -5.52 9.16 0.93
N CYS A 112 -5.14 7.95 0.53
CA CYS A 112 -4.22 7.73 -0.58
C CYS A 112 -4.38 6.36 -1.21
N VAL A 113 -3.84 6.23 -2.42
CA VAL A 113 -3.69 4.96 -3.12
C VAL A 113 -2.23 4.52 -3.06
N GLU A 114 -2.02 3.27 -2.70
CA GLU A 114 -0.71 2.62 -2.78
C GLU A 114 -0.84 1.33 -3.55
N ALA A 115 0.18 1.02 -4.36
CA ALA A 115 0.25 -0.22 -5.10
C ALA A 115 1.68 -0.73 -5.15
N ARG A 116 1.82 -2.01 -5.39
CA ARG A 116 3.09 -2.72 -5.45
C ARG A 116 3.21 -3.56 -6.71
N GLY A 117 4.45 -3.82 -7.05
CA GLY A 117 4.87 -4.61 -8.19
C GLY A 117 6.39 -4.62 -8.28
N VAL A 118 6.90 -4.76 -9.47
CA VAL A 118 8.34 -4.69 -9.73
C VAL A 118 8.68 -3.27 -10.18
N MET A 119 9.40 -2.55 -9.35
CA MET A 119 9.94 -1.24 -9.69
C MET A 119 11.06 -1.41 -10.71
N TYR A 120 11.21 -0.46 -11.62
CA TYR A 120 12.27 -0.47 -12.65
C TYR A 120 12.93 0.89 -12.81
N ASN A 121 14.21 0.88 -13.15
CA ASN A 121 14.97 2.03 -13.61
C ASN A 121 15.15 1.92 -15.13
N ALA A 122 14.34 2.67 -15.88
CA ALA A 122 14.36 2.58 -17.35
C ALA A 122 15.66 3.11 -17.94
N ASP A 123 16.28 4.14 -17.37
CA ASP A 123 17.56 4.64 -17.84
C ASP A 123 18.66 3.56 -17.76
N ALA A 124 18.70 2.81 -16.67
CA ALA A 124 19.65 1.71 -16.50
C ALA A 124 19.44 0.61 -17.54
N ILE A 125 18.18 0.26 -17.83
CA ILE A 125 17.81 -0.73 -18.84
C ILE A 125 18.20 -0.22 -20.24
N GLU A 126 17.83 0.99 -20.58
CA GLU A 126 18.07 1.61 -21.88
C GLU A 126 19.56 1.81 -22.16
N ALA A 127 20.35 2.12 -21.14
CA ALA A 127 21.81 2.24 -21.25
C ALA A 127 22.47 0.93 -21.72
N VAL A 128 21.92 -0.21 -21.34
CA VAL A 128 22.42 -1.54 -21.75
C VAL A 128 21.80 -2.00 -23.07
N THR A 129 20.49 -1.83 -23.25
CA THR A 129 19.76 -2.37 -24.40
C THR A 129 19.87 -1.48 -25.66
N GLY A 130 20.04 -0.16 -25.45
CA GLY A 130 19.97 0.83 -26.51
C GLY A 130 18.56 1.10 -27.04
N GLU A 131 17.54 0.59 -26.37
CA GLU A 131 16.13 0.70 -26.77
C GLU A 131 15.30 1.29 -25.64
N THR A 132 14.27 2.08 -25.99
CA THR A 132 13.29 2.58 -24.98
C THR A 132 12.61 1.40 -24.29
N PHE A 133 12.59 1.42 -22.95
CA PHE A 133 11.97 0.35 -22.18
C PHE A 133 10.46 0.50 -22.12
N ASP A 134 9.75 -0.55 -22.54
CA ASP A 134 8.31 -0.69 -22.38
C ASP A 134 8.02 -1.82 -21.38
N PRO A 135 7.50 -1.52 -20.18
CA PRO A 135 7.22 -2.53 -19.16
C PRO A 135 6.20 -3.59 -19.63
N SER A 136 5.32 -3.27 -20.57
CA SER A 136 4.36 -4.25 -21.11
C SER A 136 5.03 -5.36 -21.93
N SER A 137 6.27 -5.14 -22.39
CA SER A 137 7.04 -6.13 -23.14
C SER A 137 7.59 -7.28 -22.30
N VAL A 138 7.54 -7.18 -20.98
CA VAL A 138 8.05 -8.16 -20.02
C VAL A 138 6.98 -8.68 -19.06
N ALA A 139 5.74 -8.74 -19.50
CA ALA A 139 4.61 -9.22 -18.71
C ALA A 139 4.65 -10.73 -18.41
N THR A 140 5.41 -11.52 -19.17
CA THR A 140 5.64 -12.94 -18.91
C THR A 140 7.00 -13.18 -18.25
N ILE A 141 7.14 -14.28 -17.52
CA ILE A 141 8.43 -14.67 -16.93
C ILE A 141 9.46 -14.92 -18.02
N ASP A 142 9.06 -15.53 -19.14
CA ASP A 142 9.97 -15.85 -20.23
C ASP A 142 10.55 -14.57 -20.88
N ASP A 143 9.70 -13.58 -21.12
CA ASP A 143 10.15 -12.29 -21.65
C ASP A 143 11.00 -11.52 -20.63
N PHE A 144 10.64 -11.58 -19.35
CA PHE A 144 11.41 -10.97 -18.28
C PHE A 144 12.80 -11.59 -18.12
N LYS A 145 12.90 -12.93 -18.14
CA LYS A 145 14.20 -13.63 -18.15
C LYS A 145 15.05 -13.27 -19.36
N ALA A 146 14.45 -13.17 -20.53
CA ALA A 146 15.18 -12.78 -21.74
C ALA A 146 15.79 -11.37 -21.60
N LEU A 147 15.06 -10.43 -21.00
CA LEU A 147 15.60 -9.10 -20.70
C LEU A 147 16.71 -9.17 -19.65
N LEU A 148 16.50 -9.90 -18.55
CA LEU A 148 17.52 -10.06 -17.50
C LEU A 148 18.81 -10.66 -18.04
N ASP A 149 18.73 -11.68 -18.92
CA ASP A 149 19.90 -12.27 -19.58
C ASP A 149 20.59 -11.26 -20.50
N LYS A 150 19.83 -10.42 -21.20
CA LYS A 150 20.38 -9.34 -22.04
C LYS A 150 21.13 -8.30 -21.19
N LEU A 151 20.59 -7.94 -20.03
CA LEU A 151 21.23 -7.03 -19.09
C LEU A 151 22.54 -7.62 -18.54
N VAL A 152 22.53 -8.89 -18.14
CA VAL A 152 23.73 -9.60 -17.68
C VAL A 152 24.80 -9.65 -18.76
N ALA A 153 24.44 -10.03 -19.99
CA ALA A 153 25.35 -10.05 -21.12
C ALA A 153 25.92 -8.67 -21.48
N GLY A 154 25.15 -7.62 -21.22
CA GLY A 154 25.54 -6.22 -21.42
C GLY A 154 26.36 -5.60 -20.30
N GLY A 155 26.69 -6.36 -19.25
CA GLY A 155 27.57 -5.94 -18.15
C GLY A 155 26.90 -5.62 -16.82
N MET A 156 25.56 -5.69 -16.73
CA MET A 156 24.84 -5.59 -15.47
C MET A 156 24.73 -6.98 -14.84
N ALA A 157 25.74 -7.40 -14.10
CA ALA A 157 25.90 -8.79 -13.66
C ALA A 157 24.77 -9.29 -12.74
N GLN A 158 24.16 -8.40 -11.96
CA GLN A 158 23.12 -8.70 -10.96
C GLN A 158 22.02 -7.63 -11.03
N PRO A 159 21.09 -7.75 -11.98
CA PRO A 159 20.15 -6.68 -12.31
C PRO A 159 18.97 -6.52 -11.36
N VAL A 160 18.85 -7.36 -10.34
CA VAL A 160 17.68 -7.40 -9.44
C VAL A 160 18.08 -7.20 -7.99
N GLY A 161 17.30 -6.42 -7.27
CA GLY A 161 17.27 -6.37 -5.81
C GLY A 161 15.95 -6.93 -5.30
N ILE A 162 15.94 -7.40 -4.06
CA ILE A 162 14.74 -7.85 -3.38
C ILE A 162 14.76 -7.42 -1.93
N MET A 163 13.62 -6.99 -1.41
CA MET A 163 13.46 -6.66 0.00
C MET A 163 13.43 -7.92 0.85
N SER A 164 14.05 -7.84 2.02
CA SER A 164 14.10 -8.94 2.99
C SER A 164 13.12 -8.78 4.14
N GLU A 165 12.48 -7.61 4.26
CA GLU A 165 11.58 -7.31 5.37
C GLU A 165 10.37 -8.23 5.37
N TYR A 166 10.00 -8.69 6.56
CA TYR A 166 8.87 -9.60 6.76
C TYR A 166 7.54 -9.05 6.22
N TRP A 167 7.33 -7.74 6.34
CA TRP A 167 6.14 -7.09 5.79
C TRP A 167 6.12 -7.10 4.26
N SER A 168 7.26 -6.87 3.62
CA SER A 168 7.36 -6.93 2.16
C SER A 168 7.18 -8.36 1.62
N LEU A 169 7.76 -9.34 2.30
CA LEU A 169 7.66 -10.75 1.91
C LEU A 169 6.28 -11.35 2.22
N GLY A 170 5.72 -11.07 3.40
CA GLY A 170 4.48 -11.68 3.87
C GLY A 170 3.22 -10.92 3.50
N ALA A 171 3.18 -9.61 3.78
CA ALA A 171 1.99 -8.81 3.52
C ALA A 171 1.92 -8.26 2.09
N HIS A 172 3.04 -8.18 1.38
CA HIS A 172 3.06 -7.71 0.00
C HIS A 172 3.25 -8.86 -0.99
N TYR A 173 4.43 -9.46 -1.07
CA TYR A 173 4.66 -10.45 -2.13
C TYR A 173 3.80 -11.69 -1.98
N PHE A 174 3.89 -12.38 -0.82
CA PHE A 174 3.13 -13.62 -0.64
C PHE A 174 1.61 -13.40 -0.62
N ALA A 175 1.15 -12.26 -0.11
CA ALA A 175 -0.28 -11.93 -0.13
C ALA A 175 -0.87 -11.88 -1.55
N GLU A 176 -0.06 -11.61 -2.57
CA GLU A 176 -0.53 -11.66 -3.98
C GLU A 176 -1.00 -13.06 -4.39
N VAL A 177 -0.51 -14.12 -3.73
CA VAL A 177 -1.02 -15.48 -3.95
C VAL A 177 -2.51 -15.59 -3.65
N TYR A 178 -2.98 -14.89 -2.62
CA TYR A 178 -4.41 -14.85 -2.25
C TYR A 178 -5.17 -13.83 -3.10
N GLU A 179 -4.62 -12.63 -3.23
CA GLU A 179 -5.25 -11.49 -3.88
C GLU A 179 -5.47 -11.70 -5.37
N GLN A 180 -4.62 -12.46 -6.03
CA GLN A 180 -4.73 -12.77 -7.45
C GLN A 180 -5.57 -14.02 -7.76
N GLN A 181 -6.16 -14.68 -6.77
CA GLN A 181 -7.15 -15.74 -7.00
C GLN A 181 -8.45 -15.15 -7.59
N ALA A 182 -9.22 -15.97 -8.28
CA ALA A 182 -10.52 -15.55 -8.79
C ALA A 182 -11.51 -15.16 -7.68
N ASP A 183 -11.41 -15.81 -6.55
CA ASP A 183 -12.16 -15.53 -5.31
C ASP A 183 -11.18 -15.64 -4.12
N PRO A 184 -10.54 -14.52 -3.72
CA PRO A 184 -9.58 -14.52 -2.63
C PRO A 184 -10.16 -15.02 -1.30
N ASP A 185 -11.38 -14.63 -1.00
CA ASP A 185 -12.04 -15.00 0.26
C ASP A 185 -12.33 -16.49 0.35
N ALA A 186 -12.88 -17.07 -0.71
CA ALA A 186 -13.10 -18.52 -0.80
C ALA A 186 -11.79 -19.30 -0.70
N PHE A 187 -10.70 -18.79 -1.33
CA PHE A 187 -9.41 -19.44 -1.30
C PHE A 187 -8.79 -19.40 0.11
N VAL A 188 -8.79 -18.26 0.79
CA VAL A 188 -8.28 -18.14 2.15
C VAL A 188 -9.11 -18.97 3.13
N ASN A 189 -10.43 -18.97 3.01
CA ASN A 189 -11.31 -19.83 3.81
C ASN A 189 -11.02 -21.32 3.57
N GLY A 190 -10.69 -21.71 2.34
CA GLY A 190 -10.26 -23.07 2.00
C GLY A 190 -8.93 -23.45 2.65
N LEU A 191 -7.98 -22.55 2.73
CA LEU A 191 -6.72 -22.74 3.46
C LEU A 191 -6.98 -22.92 4.97
N LEU A 192 -7.82 -22.09 5.56
CA LEU A 192 -8.21 -22.19 6.97
C LEU A 192 -8.93 -23.49 7.28
N ALA A 193 -9.78 -23.96 6.37
CA ALA A 193 -10.50 -25.23 6.49
C ALA A 193 -9.66 -26.47 6.14
N GLY A 194 -8.46 -26.29 5.57
CA GLY A 194 -7.59 -27.36 5.12
C GLY A 194 -8.09 -28.09 3.87
N THR A 195 -8.90 -27.42 3.05
CA THR A 195 -9.46 -27.95 1.81
C THR A 195 -8.74 -27.52 0.55
N GLU A 196 -7.85 -26.54 0.65
CA GLU A 196 -7.00 -26.09 -0.47
C GLU A 196 -5.67 -26.82 -0.48
N ASP A 197 -5.23 -27.21 -1.68
CA ASP A 197 -3.88 -27.71 -1.94
C ASP A 197 -3.01 -26.59 -2.51
N LEU A 198 -2.31 -25.87 -1.64
CA LEU A 198 -1.46 -24.77 -2.03
C LEU A 198 -0.36 -25.19 -3.00
N ALA A 199 0.26 -26.36 -2.79
CA ALA A 199 1.36 -26.83 -3.62
C ALA A 199 0.98 -27.04 -5.09
N SER A 200 -0.28 -27.36 -5.38
CA SER A 200 -0.80 -27.52 -6.74
C SER A 200 -1.53 -26.31 -7.27
N ASN A 201 -1.68 -25.24 -6.48
CA ASN A 201 -2.37 -24.02 -6.91
C ASN A 201 -1.60 -23.30 -8.01
N ALA A 202 -2.28 -23.03 -9.13
CA ALA A 202 -1.64 -22.43 -10.31
C ALA A 202 -1.09 -21.02 -10.04
N LYS A 203 -1.81 -20.19 -9.27
CA LYS A 203 -1.38 -18.84 -8.92
C LYS A 203 -0.19 -18.84 -7.97
N PHE A 204 -0.20 -19.67 -6.95
CA PHE A 204 0.95 -19.88 -6.08
C PHE A 204 2.20 -20.23 -6.88
N ASN A 205 2.11 -21.22 -7.74
CA ASN A 205 3.25 -21.63 -8.57
C ASN A 205 3.70 -20.55 -9.54
N SER A 206 2.79 -19.84 -10.17
CA SER A 206 3.12 -18.72 -11.09
C SER A 206 3.87 -17.60 -10.37
N LEU A 207 3.41 -17.18 -9.20
CA LEU A 207 4.07 -16.13 -8.41
C LEU A 207 5.40 -16.61 -7.82
N MET A 208 5.51 -17.88 -7.45
CA MET A 208 6.79 -18.42 -6.96
C MET A 208 7.80 -18.65 -8.10
N ASP A 209 7.36 -18.93 -9.31
CA ASP A 209 8.25 -18.92 -10.49
C ASP A 209 8.83 -17.51 -10.74
N ALA A 210 8.00 -16.48 -10.58
CA ALA A 210 8.48 -15.10 -10.65
C ALA A 210 9.45 -14.77 -9.53
N PHE A 211 9.16 -15.21 -8.30
CA PHE A 211 10.03 -15.01 -7.14
C PHE A 211 11.38 -15.70 -7.31
N ASP A 212 11.39 -16.95 -7.81
CA ASP A 212 12.61 -17.69 -8.13
C ASP A 212 13.45 -16.97 -9.18
N THR A 213 12.80 -16.32 -10.14
CA THR A 213 13.49 -15.49 -11.13
C THR A 213 14.15 -14.27 -10.45
N LEU A 214 13.43 -13.58 -9.56
CA LEU A 214 14.00 -12.47 -8.80
C LEU A 214 15.19 -12.93 -7.95
N ILE A 215 15.10 -14.07 -7.27
CA ILE A 215 16.22 -14.65 -6.51
C ILE A 215 17.43 -14.93 -7.41
N ALA A 216 17.20 -15.55 -8.56
CA ALA A 216 18.28 -15.97 -9.44
C ALA A 216 19.18 -14.82 -9.94
N TYR A 217 18.61 -13.62 -10.11
CA TYR A 217 19.31 -12.43 -10.58
C TYR A 217 19.57 -11.38 -9.48
N ASN A 218 19.27 -11.71 -8.21
CA ASN A 218 19.43 -10.82 -7.08
C ASN A 218 20.91 -10.62 -6.72
N TYR A 219 21.33 -9.36 -6.60
CA TYR A 219 22.71 -9.02 -6.21
C TYR A 219 23.09 -9.57 -4.83
N ALA A 220 22.12 -9.75 -3.92
CA ALA A 220 22.32 -10.28 -2.59
C ALA A 220 22.03 -11.79 -2.48
N ARG A 221 21.98 -12.52 -3.61
CA ARG A 221 21.71 -13.97 -3.59
C ARG A 221 22.65 -14.69 -2.64
N GLY A 222 22.10 -15.58 -1.80
CA GLY A 222 22.83 -16.32 -0.77
C GLY A 222 22.89 -15.63 0.59
N THR A 223 22.65 -14.33 0.67
CA THR A 223 22.57 -13.52 1.89
C THR A 223 21.38 -12.57 1.89
N ALA A 224 20.39 -12.86 1.07
CA ALA A 224 19.30 -11.93 0.76
C ALA A 224 18.44 -11.59 1.98
N ALA A 225 18.24 -12.53 2.93
CA ALA A 225 17.50 -12.25 4.16
C ALA A 225 18.19 -11.22 5.09
N ASN A 226 19.47 -10.94 4.87
CA ASN A 226 20.22 -9.92 5.60
C ASN A 226 20.54 -8.68 4.73
N ALA A 227 20.01 -8.61 3.52
CA ALA A 227 20.19 -7.44 2.67
C ALA A 227 19.39 -6.26 3.23
N GLU A 228 20.03 -5.09 3.22
CA GLU A 228 19.38 -3.87 3.67
C GLU A 228 18.56 -3.27 2.53
N ARG A 229 17.33 -2.87 2.84
CA ARG A 229 16.39 -2.27 1.91
C ARG A 229 16.94 -1.00 1.28
N GLU A 230 17.51 -0.12 2.11
CA GLU A 230 18.07 1.17 1.69
C GLU A 230 19.21 0.97 0.68
N GLU A 231 20.01 -0.09 0.82
CA GLU A 231 21.04 -0.43 -0.16
C GLU A 231 20.44 -0.83 -1.51
N SER A 232 19.37 -1.62 -1.49
CA SER A 232 18.67 -2.01 -2.73
C SER A 232 18.02 -0.82 -3.42
N GLU A 233 17.39 0.07 -2.65
CA GLU A 233 16.77 1.30 -3.17
C GLU A 233 17.82 2.27 -3.74
N MET A 234 18.96 2.41 -3.09
CA MET A 234 20.10 3.18 -3.59
C MET A 234 20.60 2.62 -4.93
N LYS A 235 20.83 1.31 -5.00
CA LYS A 235 21.27 0.66 -6.24
C LYS A 235 20.27 0.82 -7.37
N LEU A 236 18.97 0.75 -7.09
CA LEU A 236 17.92 0.99 -8.07
C LEU A 236 17.92 2.45 -8.53
N ALA A 237 18.01 3.40 -7.60
CA ALA A 237 18.06 4.83 -7.89
C ALA A 237 19.22 5.17 -8.83
N GLU A 238 20.42 4.68 -8.51
CA GLU A 238 21.68 4.98 -9.21
C GLU A 238 21.90 4.11 -10.48
N GLY A 239 21.02 3.15 -10.72
CA GLY A 239 21.07 2.28 -11.91
C GLY A 239 22.10 1.17 -11.84
N GLU A 240 22.58 0.81 -10.66
CA GLU A 240 23.42 -0.38 -10.48
C GLU A 240 22.62 -1.67 -10.65
N ILE A 241 21.34 -1.65 -10.28
CA ILE A 241 20.34 -2.68 -10.60
C ILE A 241 19.21 -2.06 -11.42
N ALA A 242 18.47 -2.91 -12.14
CA ALA A 242 17.37 -2.49 -12.99
C ALA A 242 16.00 -2.68 -12.37
N PHE A 243 15.83 -3.66 -11.49
CA PHE A 243 14.53 -4.08 -10.94
C PHE A 243 14.60 -4.38 -9.46
N MET A 244 13.48 -4.06 -8.75
CA MET A 244 13.30 -4.38 -7.34
C MET A 244 11.80 -4.46 -7.04
N PHE A 245 11.35 -5.52 -6.34
CA PHE A 245 9.97 -5.58 -5.88
C PHE A 245 9.74 -4.55 -4.76
N GLY A 246 8.66 -3.78 -4.87
CA GLY A 246 8.30 -2.75 -3.90
C GLY A 246 7.04 -2.01 -4.32
N GLY A 247 6.89 -0.78 -3.84
CA GLY A 247 5.73 0.04 -4.11
C GLY A 247 6.05 1.53 -4.21
N ASN A 248 5.02 2.35 -4.46
CA ASN A 248 5.22 3.79 -4.60
C ASN A 248 5.73 4.49 -3.33
N TRP A 249 5.55 3.88 -2.16
CA TRP A 249 6.14 4.38 -0.90
C TRP A 249 7.68 4.37 -0.90
N ASP A 250 8.33 3.55 -1.73
CA ASP A 250 9.78 3.47 -1.82
C ASP A 250 10.42 4.75 -2.38
N TRP A 251 9.64 5.60 -3.04
CA TRP A 251 10.15 6.86 -3.58
C TRP A 251 10.72 7.78 -2.50
N SER A 252 10.19 7.76 -1.30
CA SER A 252 10.68 8.56 -0.18
C SER A 252 12.13 8.27 0.19
N GLU A 253 12.60 7.05 -0.07
CA GLU A 253 14.00 6.66 0.10
C GLU A 253 14.80 6.86 -1.19
N ILE A 254 14.27 6.39 -2.32
CA ILE A 254 14.93 6.47 -3.64
C ILE A 254 15.35 7.92 -3.96
N ASN A 255 14.53 8.91 -3.64
CA ASN A 255 14.81 10.31 -3.92
C ASN A 255 15.92 10.94 -3.05
N GLN A 256 16.46 10.20 -2.08
CA GLN A 256 17.60 10.63 -1.28
C GLN A 256 18.95 10.41 -1.99
N TYR A 257 18.97 9.59 -3.04
CA TYR A 257 20.16 9.20 -3.80
C TYR A 257 20.23 9.92 -5.15
N ASP A 258 21.24 9.63 -5.95
CA ASP A 258 21.37 10.13 -7.33
C ASP A 258 20.42 9.36 -8.25
N TYR A 259 19.17 9.79 -8.27
CA TYR A 259 18.07 9.10 -8.95
C TYR A 259 17.80 9.64 -10.36
N THR A 260 17.09 8.84 -11.15
CA THR A 260 16.43 9.25 -12.38
C THR A 260 14.92 9.38 -12.20
N THR A 261 14.28 10.23 -13.00
CA THR A 261 12.80 10.27 -13.09
C THR A 261 12.23 9.29 -14.11
N ASN A 262 13.07 8.61 -14.89
CA ASN A 262 12.67 7.57 -15.84
C ASN A 262 12.55 6.22 -15.12
N MET A 263 11.63 6.14 -14.20
CA MET A 263 11.31 4.99 -13.35
C MET A 263 9.81 4.71 -13.35
N GLY A 264 9.44 3.54 -12.93
CA GLY A 264 8.05 3.17 -12.74
C GLY A 264 7.89 1.86 -11.97
N ILE A 265 6.65 1.41 -11.88
CA ILE A 265 6.28 0.12 -11.30
C ILE A 265 5.52 -0.67 -12.36
N MET A 266 5.86 -1.93 -12.53
CA MET A 266 5.18 -2.85 -13.42
C MET A 266 4.59 -4.03 -12.65
N PRO A 267 3.57 -4.72 -13.19
CA PRO A 267 3.07 -5.96 -12.61
C PRO A 267 4.17 -7.02 -12.45
N VAL A 268 4.03 -7.88 -11.45
CA VAL A 268 4.90 -9.06 -11.33
C VAL A 268 4.75 -9.90 -12.60
N PRO A 269 5.83 -10.16 -13.35
CA PRO A 269 5.78 -10.98 -14.57
C PRO A 269 5.33 -12.41 -14.25
N GLN A 270 4.41 -12.93 -15.04
CA GLN A 270 3.88 -14.29 -14.82
C GLN A 270 3.56 -14.95 -16.16
N ASN A 271 3.81 -16.24 -16.29
CA ASN A 271 3.33 -17.06 -17.39
C ASN A 271 1.87 -17.47 -17.10
N THR A 272 0.94 -16.54 -17.33
CA THR A 272 -0.49 -16.72 -17.06
C THR A 272 -1.32 -16.11 -18.18
N THR A 273 -2.58 -16.54 -18.31
CA THR A 273 -3.55 -16.04 -19.28
C THR A 273 -4.76 -15.37 -18.63
N ASP A 274 -4.77 -15.24 -17.31
CA ASP A 274 -5.90 -14.66 -16.57
C ASP A 274 -5.88 -13.12 -16.50
N GLY A 275 -4.84 -12.47 -17.06
CA GLY A 275 -4.70 -11.02 -17.10
C GLY A 275 -4.07 -10.40 -15.87
N THR A 276 -3.84 -11.16 -14.80
CA THR A 276 -3.27 -10.63 -13.53
C THR A 276 -1.85 -10.10 -13.71
N ASN A 277 -1.09 -10.62 -14.67
CA ASN A 277 0.24 -10.13 -15.03
C ASN A 277 0.24 -8.78 -15.76
N THR A 278 -0.91 -8.16 -15.95
CA THR A 278 -1.06 -6.81 -16.50
C THR A 278 -1.59 -5.81 -15.45
N MET A 279 -1.73 -6.22 -14.20
CA MET A 279 -2.33 -5.45 -13.11
C MET A 279 -1.36 -5.33 -11.94
N LEU A 280 -1.34 -4.17 -11.29
CA LEU A 280 -0.70 -4.01 -9.98
C LEU A 280 -1.64 -4.50 -8.88
N VAL A 281 -1.09 -4.87 -7.74
CA VAL A 281 -1.90 -5.11 -6.54
C VAL A 281 -1.86 -3.87 -5.67
N GLY A 282 -3.02 -3.35 -5.32
CA GLY A 282 -3.12 -2.14 -4.52
C GLY A 282 -4.53 -1.56 -4.47
N GLY A 283 -4.62 -0.40 -3.87
CA GLY A 283 -5.88 0.32 -3.67
C GLY A 283 -5.73 1.37 -2.59
N GLY A 284 -6.82 1.75 -1.92
CA GLY A 284 -6.76 2.62 -0.76
C GLY A 284 -5.99 1.94 0.38
N SER A 285 -5.01 2.63 0.94
CA SER A 285 -4.14 2.07 1.97
C SER A 285 -4.38 2.67 3.34
N LYS A 286 -4.64 3.96 3.41
CA LYS A 286 -4.97 4.69 4.63
C LYS A 286 -6.33 5.35 4.49
N TYR A 287 -7.06 5.40 5.61
CA TYR A 287 -8.42 5.94 5.66
C TYR A 287 -8.59 6.85 6.87
N PHE A 288 -9.31 7.94 6.70
CA PHE A 288 -9.82 8.69 7.84
C PHE A 288 -11.18 8.15 8.27
N MET A 289 -11.33 7.96 9.57
CA MET A 289 -12.62 7.81 10.24
C MET A 289 -12.91 9.06 11.06
N VAL A 290 -14.15 9.52 11.05
CA VAL A 290 -14.64 10.61 11.91
C VAL A 290 -15.39 10.01 13.08
N ASP A 291 -15.09 10.46 14.29
CA ASP A 291 -15.70 9.94 15.51
C ASP A 291 -17.22 10.22 15.58
N SER A 292 -17.99 9.19 15.87
CA SER A 292 -19.46 9.27 16.00
C SER A 292 -19.93 9.41 17.44
N SER A 293 -19.04 9.30 18.44
CA SER A 293 -19.40 9.28 19.84
C SER A 293 -19.90 10.65 20.35
N GLU A 294 -20.59 10.63 21.49
CA GLU A 294 -21.04 11.85 22.17
C GLU A 294 -19.90 12.70 22.75
N ASN A 295 -18.66 12.15 22.77
CA ASN A 295 -17.47 12.87 23.23
C ASN A 295 -16.90 13.83 22.17
N THR A 296 -17.37 13.74 20.93
CA THR A 296 -17.13 14.71 19.87
C THR A 296 -18.37 15.57 19.67
N SER A 297 -18.26 16.89 19.85
CA SER A 297 -19.39 17.79 19.67
C SER A 297 -19.82 17.89 18.20
N GLU A 298 -21.04 18.37 17.95
CA GLU A 298 -21.52 18.59 16.58
C GLU A 298 -20.66 19.61 15.85
N GLU A 299 -20.17 20.65 16.52
CA GLU A 299 -19.28 21.66 15.94
C GLU A 299 -17.91 21.05 15.58
N GLN A 300 -17.36 20.19 16.43
CA GLN A 300 -16.12 19.49 16.14
C GLN A 300 -16.29 18.52 14.96
N ARG A 301 -17.40 17.80 14.92
CA ARG A 301 -17.72 16.90 13.82
C ARG A 301 -17.87 17.65 12.51
N GLN A 302 -18.60 18.78 12.52
CA GLN A 302 -18.72 19.61 11.34
C GLN A 302 -17.34 20.13 10.88
N ALA A 303 -16.48 20.56 11.82
CA ALA A 303 -15.12 20.97 11.49
C ALA A 303 -14.30 19.83 10.88
N ALA A 304 -14.49 18.60 11.33
CA ALA A 304 -13.87 17.42 10.72
C ALA A 304 -14.37 17.17 9.29
N LEU A 305 -15.68 17.29 9.06
CA LEU A 305 -16.27 17.15 7.72
C LEU A 305 -15.77 18.25 6.78
N ASP A 306 -15.68 19.48 7.26
CA ASP A 306 -15.13 20.62 6.49
C ASP A 306 -13.66 20.39 6.13
N PHE A 307 -12.87 19.81 7.04
CA PHE A 307 -11.48 19.43 6.77
C PHE A 307 -11.38 18.36 5.67
N LEU A 308 -12.21 17.33 5.70
CA LEU A 308 -12.23 16.32 4.64
C LEU A 308 -12.64 16.92 3.29
N ASN A 309 -13.64 17.79 3.27
CA ASN A 309 -14.03 18.52 2.06
C ASN A 309 -12.91 19.43 1.56
N TRP A 310 -12.18 20.11 2.45
CA TRP A 310 -11.02 20.92 2.09
C TRP A 310 -9.92 20.09 1.39
N LEU A 311 -9.64 18.88 1.87
CA LEU A 311 -8.67 17.98 1.24
C LEU A 311 -9.03 17.68 -0.22
N VAL A 312 -10.31 17.53 -0.54
CA VAL A 312 -10.78 17.09 -1.86
C VAL A 312 -11.03 18.25 -2.82
N PHE A 313 -11.57 19.39 -2.32
CA PHE A 313 -12.07 20.47 -3.18
C PHE A 313 -11.26 21.76 -3.12
N ASP A 314 -10.42 21.94 -2.10
CA ASP A 314 -9.60 23.15 -2.00
C ASP A 314 -8.22 22.91 -2.64
N ALA A 315 -7.71 23.91 -3.36
CA ALA A 315 -6.40 23.82 -3.99
C ALA A 315 -5.26 23.59 -2.98
N ALA A 316 -5.35 24.20 -1.79
CA ALA A 316 -4.35 23.99 -0.73
C ALA A 316 -4.42 22.58 -0.15
N GLY A 317 -5.62 22.02 0.00
CA GLY A 317 -5.83 20.64 0.42
C GLY A 317 -5.30 19.63 -0.60
N ASN A 318 -5.55 19.87 -1.88
CA ASN A 318 -5.00 19.04 -2.96
C ASN A 318 -3.46 19.09 -2.98
N THR A 319 -2.87 20.29 -2.88
CA THR A 319 -1.41 20.47 -2.80
C THR A 319 -0.81 19.77 -1.59
N PHE A 320 -1.48 19.85 -0.44
CA PHE A 320 -1.05 19.10 0.75
C PHE A 320 -0.94 17.60 0.49
N LEU A 321 -1.98 16.99 -0.11
CA LEU A 321 -1.98 15.56 -0.41
C LEU A 321 -0.93 15.19 -1.46
N THR A 322 -0.91 15.88 -2.60
CA THR A 322 -0.16 15.45 -3.80
C THR A 322 1.28 15.93 -3.83
N GLU A 323 1.56 17.12 -3.32
CA GLU A 323 2.90 17.72 -3.40
C GLU A 323 3.64 17.65 -2.06
N GLN A 324 3.00 18.04 -0.95
CA GLN A 324 3.65 18.06 0.36
C GLN A 324 3.82 16.65 0.94
N CYS A 325 2.77 15.83 0.87
CA CYS A 325 2.82 14.43 1.32
C CYS A 325 3.23 13.44 0.23
N ALA A 326 3.28 13.86 -1.04
CA ALA A 326 3.58 13.02 -2.20
C ALA A 326 2.67 11.77 -2.29
N LEU A 327 1.39 11.92 -1.97
CA LEU A 327 0.40 10.85 -1.97
C LEU A 327 -0.33 10.78 -3.31
N VAL A 328 -0.65 9.57 -3.74
CA VAL A 328 -1.54 9.35 -4.88
C VAL A 328 -2.98 9.61 -4.41
N PRO A 329 -3.69 10.59 -4.99
CA PRO A 329 -5.04 10.90 -4.55
C PRO A 329 -6.02 9.80 -4.95
N ALA A 330 -7.00 9.56 -4.09
CA ALA A 330 -8.07 8.58 -4.30
C ALA A 330 -9.32 9.17 -4.97
N PHE A 331 -9.28 10.44 -5.39
CA PHE A 331 -10.42 11.19 -5.93
C PHE A 331 -10.17 11.61 -7.37
N ASP A 332 -11.18 11.47 -8.22
CA ASP A 332 -11.08 11.70 -9.67
C ASP A 332 -10.95 13.18 -10.07
N ASN A 333 -11.31 14.08 -9.16
CA ASN A 333 -11.25 15.54 -9.37
C ASN A 333 -9.91 16.17 -8.95
N ILE A 334 -8.98 15.42 -8.37
CA ILE A 334 -7.68 15.95 -7.93
C ILE A 334 -6.65 15.77 -9.03
N ASP A 335 -6.02 16.86 -9.45
CA ASP A 335 -4.89 16.82 -10.39
C ASP A 335 -3.66 16.17 -9.76
N ALA A 336 -3.15 15.15 -10.42
CA ALA A 336 -2.01 14.34 -9.98
C ALA A 336 -0.77 14.51 -10.89
N SER A 337 -0.70 15.58 -11.68
CA SER A 337 0.39 15.82 -12.64
C SER A 337 1.76 16.06 -12.01
N ALA A 338 1.80 16.44 -10.72
CA ALA A 338 3.04 16.68 -9.94
C ALA A 338 3.56 15.46 -9.18
N LEU A 339 2.96 14.27 -9.38
CA LEU A 339 3.39 13.05 -8.70
C LEU A 339 4.78 12.60 -9.14
N ASP A 340 5.50 11.95 -8.22
CA ASP A 340 6.74 11.25 -8.52
C ASP A 340 6.53 10.10 -9.52
N PRO A 341 7.61 9.58 -10.13
CA PRO A 341 7.48 8.56 -11.19
C PRO A 341 6.79 7.27 -10.74
N LEU A 342 7.02 6.80 -9.52
CA LEU A 342 6.40 5.58 -9.00
C LEU A 342 4.91 5.80 -8.76
N SER A 343 4.56 6.92 -8.13
CA SER A 343 3.17 7.32 -7.90
C SER A 343 2.42 7.58 -9.21
N SER A 344 3.09 8.14 -10.23
CA SER A 344 2.52 8.31 -11.57
C SER A 344 2.21 6.97 -12.23
N SER A 345 3.07 5.95 -12.07
CA SER A 345 2.76 4.59 -12.53
C SER A 345 1.52 4.03 -11.85
N VAL A 346 1.43 4.13 -10.52
CA VAL A 346 0.27 3.65 -9.76
C VAL A 346 -1.01 4.33 -10.23
N LYS A 347 -0.99 5.64 -10.40
CA LYS A 347 -2.14 6.42 -10.90
C LYS A 347 -2.58 5.95 -12.29
N ALA A 348 -1.64 5.69 -13.20
CA ALA A 348 -1.93 5.21 -14.54
C ALA A 348 -2.63 3.84 -14.52
N TYR A 349 -2.18 2.90 -13.68
CA TYR A 349 -2.85 1.60 -13.52
C TYR A 349 -4.22 1.75 -12.86
N ALA A 350 -4.36 2.60 -11.85
CA ALA A 350 -5.64 2.89 -11.21
C ALA A 350 -6.66 3.46 -12.22
N ASP A 351 -6.25 4.46 -13.01
CA ASP A 351 -7.10 5.10 -14.01
C ASP A 351 -7.51 4.14 -15.14
N ALA A 352 -6.65 3.17 -15.45
CA ALA A 352 -6.94 2.11 -16.42
C ALA A 352 -7.81 0.97 -15.86
N GLY A 353 -8.20 1.01 -14.59
CA GLY A 353 -8.93 -0.07 -13.93
C GLY A 353 -8.08 -1.35 -13.74
N LYS A 354 -6.76 -1.20 -13.63
CA LYS A 354 -5.80 -2.31 -13.55
C LYS A 354 -5.13 -2.41 -12.18
N LEU A 355 -5.94 -2.30 -11.12
CA LEU A 355 -5.56 -2.64 -9.75
C LEU A 355 -6.33 -3.87 -9.28
N ILE A 356 -5.61 -4.81 -8.70
CA ILE A 356 -6.17 -5.94 -7.96
C ILE A 356 -6.28 -5.49 -6.50
N PRO A 357 -7.46 -5.56 -5.86
CA PRO A 357 -7.62 -5.11 -4.48
C PRO A 357 -6.77 -5.88 -3.49
N ASN A 358 -6.31 -5.20 -2.44
CA ASN A 358 -5.71 -5.86 -1.29
C ASN A 358 -6.72 -6.76 -0.59
N TYR A 359 -6.27 -7.91 -0.07
CA TYR A 359 -7.06 -8.77 0.80
C TYR A 359 -6.80 -8.38 2.27
N ASN A 360 -7.80 -7.83 2.93
CA ASN A 360 -7.65 -7.18 4.24
C ASN A 360 -8.03 -8.09 5.44
N TYR A 361 -8.28 -9.37 5.21
CA TYR A 361 -8.84 -10.27 6.23
C TYR A 361 -7.93 -11.43 6.63
N LEU A 362 -6.64 -11.34 6.27
CA LEU A 362 -5.64 -12.30 6.71
C LEU A 362 -5.52 -12.27 8.25
N PRO A 363 -5.15 -13.40 8.88
CA PRO A 363 -4.83 -13.40 10.31
C PRO A 363 -3.82 -12.32 10.69
N ASP A 364 -3.95 -11.71 11.86
CA ASP A 364 -3.13 -10.59 12.29
C ASP A 364 -1.62 -10.87 12.29
N ASP A 365 -1.23 -12.11 12.58
CA ASP A 365 0.17 -12.54 12.61
C ASP A 365 0.70 -13.06 11.28
N HIS A 366 -0.12 -13.08 10.21
CA HIS A 366 0.27 -13.60 8.91
C HIS A 366 1.55 -12.95 8.39
N MET A 367 1.63 -11.63 8.46
CA MET A 367 2.78 -10.88 7.99
C MET A 367 4.08 -11.32 8.68
N THR A 368 4.03 -11.53 9.98
CA THR A 368 5.20 -11.96 10.76
C THR A 368 5.54 -13.43 10.50
N VAL A 369 4.56 -14.33 10.61
CA VAL A 369 4.82 -15.75 10.48
C VAL A 369 5.18 -16.12 9.04
N VAL A 370 4.35 -15.75 8.07
CA VAL A 370 4.62 -16.10 6.67
C VAL A 370 5.82 -15.30 6.12
N GLY A 371 5.94 -14.02 6.48
CA GLY A 371 7.05 -13.19 6.01
C GLY A 371 8.39 -13.55 6.66
N GLN A 372 8.47 -13.54 7.99
CA GLN A 372 9.72 -13.71 8.72
C GLN A 372 10.12 -15.17 8.92
N GLU A 373 9.18 -16.01 9.35
CA GLU A 373 9.54 -17.38 9.71
C GLU A 373 9.59 -18.33 8.50
N ILE A 374 8.90 -18.00 7.39
CA ILE A 374 8.80 -18.88 6.22
C ILE A 374 9.46 -18.26 4.99
N MET A 375 8.99 -17.11 4.51
CA MET A 375 9.47 -16.51 3.26
C MET A 375 10.93 -16.06 3.31
N GLN A 376 11.45 -15.61 4.45
CA GLN A 376 12.89 -15.31 4.56
C GLN A 376 13.76 -16.54 4.35
N LYS A 377 13.30 -17.72 4.82
CA LYS A 377 14.02 -18.98 4.56
C LYS A 377 13.98 -19.34 3.07
N TYR A 378 12.86 -19.11 2.41
CA TYR A 378 12.73 -19.34 0.97
C TYR A 378 13.60 -18.37 0.17
N LEU A 379 13.62 -17.11 0.55
CA LEU A 379 14.48 -16.07 -0.05
C LEU A 379 15.97 -16.45 0.03
N ASP A 380 16.39 -17.05 1.13
CA ASP A 380 17.76 -17.55 1.35
C ASP A 380 17.99 -18.95 0.75
N GLU A 381 17.03 -19.50 0.02
CA GLU A 381 17.11 -20.83 -0.61
C GLU A 381 17.34 -21.97 0.41
N LYS A 382 16.86 -21.79 1.66
CA LYS A 382 16.99 -22.78 2.75
C LYS A 382 15.87 -23.79 2.79
N ILE A 383 14.75 -23.52 2.15
CA ILE A 383 13.61 -24.41 2.02
C ILE A 383 13.19 -24.51 0.54
N SER A 384 12.66 -25.67 0.15
CA SER A 384 12.11 -25.88 -1.19
C SER A 384 10.72 -25.23 -1.35
N ARG A 385 10.23 -25.16 -2.59
CA ARG A 385 8.85 -24.72 -2.85
C ARG A 385 7.81 -25.62 -2.19
N GLU A 386 8.06 -26.93 -2.15
CA GLU A 386 7.18 -27.88 -1.48
C GLU A 386 7.15 -27.64 0.04
N GLU A 387 8.30 -27.40 0.65
CA GLU A 387 8.41 -27.04 2.06
C GLU A 387 7.73 -25.70 2.35
N LEU A 388 7.89 -24.69 1.49
CA LEU A 388 7.18 -23.42 1.58
C LEU A 388 5.65 -23.63 1.60
N ALA A 389 5.12 -24.36 0.62
CA ALA A 389 3.69 -24.66 0.54
C ALA A 389 3.18 -25.42 1.79
N SER A 390 3.97 -26.40 2.27
CA SER A 390 3.64 -27.17 3.47
C SER A 390 3.63 -26.31 4.72
N GLN A 391 4.62 -25.46 4.93
CA GLN A 391 4.72 -24.59 6.11
C GLN A 391 3.60 -23.54 6.14
N VAL A 392 3.25 -22.96 5.00
CA VAL A 392 2.12 -22.01 4.90
C VAL A 392 0.78 -22.73 5.15
N THR A 393 0.60 -23.93 4.60
CA THR A 393 -0.60 -24.74 4.83
C THR A 393 -0.74 -25.09 6.32
N GLU A 394 0.34 -25.45 6.98
CA GLU A 394 0.33 -25.76 8.42
C GLU A 394 0.01 -24.52 9.27
N TYR A 395 0.53 -23.37 8.88
CA TYR A 395 0.21 -22.10 9.52
C TYR A 395 -1.30 -21.83 9.52
N PHE A 396 -1.97 -21.98 8.37
CA PHE A 396 -3.40 -21.71 8.27
C PHE A 396 -4.28 -22.63 9.11
N LYS A 397 -3.84 -23.86 9.40
CA LYS A 397 -4.61 -24.79 10.25
C LYS A 397 -4.81 -24.30 11.69
N GLY A 398 -3.89 -23.47 12.19
CA GLY A 398 -3.95 -22.90 13.53
C GLY A 398 -4.32 -21.43 13.58
N ALA A 399 -4.57 -20.82 12.42
CA ALA A 399 -4.77 -19.37 12.30
C ALA A 399 -6.23 -18.96 12.51
N THR A 400 -6.42 -17.74 13.02
CA THR A 400 -7.75 -17.13 13.19
C THR A 400 -7.84 -15.91 12.25
N PRO A 401 -8.78 -15.93 11.28
CA PRO A 401 -8.96 -14.81 10.36
C PRO A 401 -9.59 -13.61 11.06
N ILE A 402 -9.46 -12.44 10.43
CA ILE A 402 -10.25 -11.26 10.80
C ILE A 402 -11.70 -11.52 10.36
N ALA A 403 -12.64 -11.33 11.29
CA ALA A 403 -14.08 -11.45 10.98
C ALA A 403 -14.54 -10.32 10.04
N HIS A 404 -15.38 -10.67 9.05
CA HIS A 404 -15.94 -9.72 8.08
C HIS A 404 -17.24 -10.24 7.47
#